data_056f62d3cf2beaf7bfa289679a10a5a3
#
_entry.id   056f62d3cf2beaf7bfa289679a10a5a3
#
_cell.length_a   1.000
_cell.length_b   1.000
_cell.length_c   1.000
_cell.angle_alpha   90.00
_cell.angle_beta   90.00
_cell.angle_gamma   90.00
#
_symmetry.space_group_name_H-M   'P 1'
#
loop_
_entity.id
_entity.type
_entity.pdbx_description
1 polymer ?
#
loop_
_entity_poly.entity_id
_entity_poly.type
_entity_poly.pdbx_seq_one_letter_code
_entity_poly.pdbx_strand_id
1 'polypeptide(L)'
;MADMFDAKIALFHKHADSRDEALKMLADELMKSGVAKETFFDGILSRENVFATGLTLNNMCVAIPHTDPEHVNRTQIGFMSLDAPVEFVEMGTEDKKIPVTMLFMLALKEAHQQLDMLMKLMDAFQNDELMEKFKNVSDFDEYLKLVKEAGLDLEG
;
A
#
# COMPACT_ATOMS: atom_id res chain seq x y z
N MET A 1 -18.32 -11.64 5.13
CA MET A 1 -17.66 -10.51 4.53
C MET A 1 -16.29 -10.32 5.14
N ALA A 2 -15.26 -10.42 4.32
CA ALA A 2 -13.91 -10.25 4.83
C ALA A 2 -13.60 -8.76 4.95
N ASP A 3 -13.27 -8.33 6.17
CA ASP A 3 -12.78 -6.99 6.38
C ASP A 3 -11.30 -6.97 5.98
N MET A 4 -10.92 -6.08 5.08
CA MET A 4 -9.55 -5.97 4.59
C MET A 4 -8.67 -5.09 5.48
N PHE A 5 -9.20 -4.59 6.60
CA PHE A 5 -8.50 -3.65 7.48
C PHE A 5 -8.54 -4.03 8.95
N ASP A 6 -9.10 -5.19 9.29
CA ASP A 6 -9.26 -5.58 10.70
C ASP A 6 -7.96 -5.94 11.40
N ALA A 7 -6.91 -6.27 10.66
CA ALA A 7 -5.59 -6.52 11.25
C ALA A 7 -4.88 -5.24 11.70
N LYS A 8 -5.46 -4.08 11.39
CA LYS A 8 -4.98 -2.77 11.83
C LYS A 8 -3.55 -2.46 11.42
N ILE A 9 -3.24 -2.73 10.17
CA ILE A 9 -1.88 -2.53 9.66
C ILE A 9 -1.77 -1.14 9.03
N ALA A 10 -1.36 -0.19 9.84
CA ALA A 10 -1.15 1.19 9.41
C ALA A 10 0.00 1.79 10.21
N LEU A 11 0.97 2.35 9.50
CA LEU A 11 2.13 3.02 10.08
C LEU A 11 2.10 4.48 9.63
N PHE A 12 2.29 5.40 10.57
CA PHE A 12 2.13 6.82 10.28
C PHE A 12 3.44 7.58 10.46
N HIS A 13 3.77 8.42 9.47
CA HIS A 13 4.92 9.33 9.52
C HIS A 13 6.23 8.63 9.86
N LYS A 14 6.47 7.50 9.23
CA LYS A 14 7.67 6.72 9.46
C LYS A 14 8.83 7.24 8.60
N HIS A 15 10.03 6.95 9.04
CA HIS A 15 11.22 7.29 8.29
C HIS A 15 11.81 6.03 7.64
N ALA A 16 12.14 6.12 6.35
CA ALA A 16 12.84 5.06 5.64
C ALA A 16 13.90 5.71 4.75
N ASP A 17 15.08 5.11 4.71
CA ASP A 17 16.20 5.63 3.94
C ASP A 17 16.19 5.15 2.48
N SER A 18 15.39 4.13 2.18
CA SER A 18 15.35 3.55 0.85
C SER A 18 13.99 2.89 0.59
N ARG A 19 13.74 2.60 -0.69
CA ARG A 19 12.57 1.85 -1.12
C ARG A 19 12.49 0.50 -0.39
N ASP A 20 13.59 -0.22 -0.37
CA ASP A 20 13.63 -1.57 0.21
C ASP A 20 13.36 -1.53 1.70
N GLU A 21 13.87 -0.52 2.40
CA GLU A 21 13.58 -0.34 3.82
C GLU A 21 12.11 -0.03 4.05
N ALA A 22 11.51 0.84 3.25
CA ALA A 22 10.10 1.17 3.35
C ALA A 22 9.23 -0.06 3.12
N LEU A 23 9.54 -0.84 2.09
CA LEU A 23 8.82 -2.07 1.79
C LEU A 23 8.93 -3.07 2.93
N LYS A 24 10.13 -3.21 3.50
CA LYS A 24 10.37 -4.15 4.60
C LYS A 24 9.58 -3.78 5.85
N MET A 25 9.57 -2.51 6.21
CA MET A 25 8.85 -2.04 7.39
C MET A 25 7.37 -2.43 7.34
N LEU A 26 6.73 -2.19 6.21
CA LEU A 26 5.30 -2.49 6.07
C LEU A 26 5.06 -3.98 5.90
N ALA A 27 5.88 -4.66 5.11
CA ALA A 27 5.78 -6.11 4.92
C ALA A 27 5.96 -6.87 6.25
N ASP A 28 6.89 -6.41 7.11
CA ASP A 28 7.11 -7.02 8.41
C ASP A 28 5.84 -6.99 9.27
N GLU A 29 5.08 -5.90 9.23
CA GLU A 29 3.82 -5.82 9.98
C GLU A 29 2.80 -6.83 9.48
N LEU A 30 2.71 -7.01 8.17
CA LEU A 30 1.81 -8.00 7.58
C LEU A 30 2.23 -9.43 7.93
N MET A 31 3.53 -9.70 7.95
CA MET A 31 4.05 -11.02 8.31
C MET A 31 3.88 -11.30 9.81
N LYS A 32 4.16 -10.33 10.67
CA LYS A 32 4.00 -10.48 12.13
C LYS A 32 2.56 -10.75 12.52
N SER A 33 1.61 -10.15 11.84
CA SER A 33 0.19 -10.31 12.14
C SER A 33 -0.39 -11.64 11.66
N GLY A 34 0.40 -12.43 10.92
CA GLY A 34 -0.07 -13.70 10.35
C GLY A 34 -0.84 -13.55 9.05
N VAL A 35 -0.99 -12.33 8.56
CA VAL A 35 -1.68 -12.05 7.29
C VAL A 35 -0.89 -12.59 6.12
N ALA A 36 0.42 -12.45 6.16
CA ALA A 36 1.31 -12.86 5.08
C ALA A 36 2.30 -13.92 5.55
N LYS A 37 2.75 -14.73 4.60
CA LYS A 37 3.71 -15.80 4.86
C LYS A 37 5.13 -15.24 4.93
N GLU A 38 6.06 -16.05 5.43
CA GLU A 38 7.48 -15.68 5.55
C GLU A 38 8.10 -15.27 4.22
N THR A 39 7.55 -15.73 3.11
CA THR A 39 8.04 -15.43 1.76
C THR A 39 7.51 -14.11 1.20
N PHE A 40 6.63 -13.44 1.94
CA PHE A 40 5.92 -12.25 1.44
C PHE A 40 6.86 -11.12 1.06
N PHE A 41 7.78 -10.76 1.94
CA PHE A 41 8.70 -9.65 1.65
C PHE A 41 9.55 -9.93 0.41
N ASP A 42 10.09 -11.14 0.31
CA ASP A 42 10.88 -11.52 -0.87
C ASP A 42 10.03 -11.42 -2.15
N GLY A 43 8.77 -11.83 -2.07
CA GLY A 43 7.83 -11.72 -3.19
C GLY A 43 7.55 -10.26 -3.56
N ILE A 44 7.34 -9.41 -2.56
CA ILE A 44 7.13 -7.97 -2.76
C ILE A 44 8.33 -7.35 -3.45
N LEU A 45 9.53 -7.62 -2.94
CA LEU A 45 10.76 -7.04 -3.46
C LEU A 45 11.05 -7.51 -4.89
N SER A 46 10.92 -8.82 -5.15
CA SER A 46 11.14 -9.38 -6.48
C SER A 46 10.17 -8.78 -7.49
N ARG A 47 8.92 -8.63 -7.11
CA ARG A 47 7.92 -8.07 -8.02
C ARG A 47 8.14 -6.58 -8.27
N GLU A 48 8.47 -5.83 -7.22
CA GLU A 48 8.73 -4.39 -7.37
C GLU A 48 9.91 -4.14 -8.29
N ASN A 49 10.92 -5.01 -8.28
CA ASN A 49 12.08 -4.91 -9.15
C ASN A 49 11.74 -5.12 -10.63
N VAL A 50 10.69 -5.87 -10.92
CA VAL A 50 10.27 -6.19 -12.29
C VAL A 50 9.09 -5.33 -12.72
N PHE A 51 8.11 -5.17 -11.83
CA PHE A 51 6.86 -4.43 -12.10
C PHE A 51 6.72 -3.34 -11.04
N ALA A 52 7.29 -2.18 -11.31
CA ALA A 52 7.26 -1.06 -10.39
C ALA A 52 5.84 -0.57 -10.14
N THR A 53 5.55 -0.12 -8.90
CA THR A 53 4.20 0.28 -8.49
C THR A 53 4.08 1.75 -8.09
N GLY A 54 5.10 2.55 -8.34
CA GLY A 54 5.03 3.99 -8.06
C GLY A 54 4.06 4.70 -8.97
N LEU A 55 3.28 5.63 -8.41
CA LEU A 55 2.29 6.39 -9.16
C LEU A 55 2.41 7.87 -8.84
N THR A 56 2.43 8.70 -9.88
CA THR A 56 2.44 10.16 -9.73
C THR A 56 0.99 10.65 -9.75
N LEU A 57 0.56 11.26 -8.65
CA LEU A 57 -0.77 11.86 -8.54
C LEU A 57 -0.65 13.38 -8.73
N ASN A 58 -1.75 14.11 -8.57
CA ASN A 58 -1.72 15.56 -8.79
C ASN A 58 -0.79 16.29 -7.83
N ASN A 59 -0.81 15.92 -6.54
CA ASN A 59 -0.07 16.64 -5.51
C ASN A 59 0.99 15.81 -4.78
N MET A 60 1.12 14.53 -5.12
CA MET A 60 2.03 13.62 -4.43
C MET A 60 2.25 12.35 -5.23
N CYS A 61 3.18 11.52 -4.76
CA CYS A 61 3.39 10.20 -5.34
C CYS A 61 3.13 9.13 -4.30
N VAL A 62 2.57 8.02 -4.74
CA VAL A 62 2.26 6.87 -3.86
C VAL A 62 2.80 5.60 -4.51
N ALA A 63 2.80 4.50 -3.75
CA ALA A 63 3.12 3.18 -4.28
C ALA A 63 2.07 2.19 -3.83
N ILE A 64 1.83 1.17 -4.67
CA ILE A 64 0.87 0.11 -4.37
C ILE A 64 1.55 -1.26 -4.48
N PRO A 65 2.55 -1.53 -3.61
CA PRO A 65 3.28 -2.80 -3.66
C PRO A 65 2.35 -3.99 -3.44
N HIS A 66 2.56 -5.05 -4.19
CA HIS A 66 1.81 -6.29 -4.04
C HIS A 66 2.61 -7.45 -4.62
N THR A 67 2.15 -8.67 -4.35
CA THR A 67 2.79 -9.87 -4.90
C THR A 67 1.73 -10.94 -5.10
N ASP A 68 2.16 -12.12 -5.55
CA ASP A 68 1.24 -13.20 -5.88
C ASP A 68 0.50 -13.73 -4.64
N PRO A 69 -0.74 -14.20 -4.81
CA PRO A 69 -1.55 -14.72 -3.68
C PRO A 69 -0.90 -15.86 -2.89
N GLU A 70 0.03 -16.60 -3.49
CA GLU A 70 0.71 -17.71 -2.81
C GLU A 70 1.48 -17.29 -1.56
N HIS A 71 1.82 -15.99 -1.45
CA HIS A 71 2.56 -15.44 -0.30
C HIS A 71 1.64 -14.91 0.79
N VAL A 72 0.32 -15.03 0.61
CA VAL A 72 -0.67 -14.41 1.48
C VAL A 72 -1.53 -15.49 2.16
N ASN A 73 -1.79 -15.31 3.46
CA ASN A 73 -2.67 -16.20 4.22
C ASN A 73 -4.12 -15.70 4.20
N ARG A 74 -4.32 -14.40 4.33
CA ARG A 74 -5.65 -13.80 4.20
C ARG A 74 -5.54 -12.36 3.72
N THR A 75 -6.59 -11.87 3.07
CA THR A 75 -6.60 -10.56 2.45
C THR A 75 -6.59 -9.44 3.48
N GLN A 76 -5.61 -8.53 3.36
CA GLN A 76 -5.52 -7.31 4.15
C GLN A 76 -4.80 -6.23 3.34
N ILE A 77 -5.10 -4.99 3.64
CA ILE A 77 -4.43 -3.83 3.05
C ILE A 77 -3.60 -3.17 4.15
N GLY A 78 -2.31 -2.99 3.90
CA GLY A 78 -1.43 -2.26 4.80
C GLY A 78 -1.17 -0.86 4.29
N PHE A 79 -1.05 0.10 5.19
CA PHE A 79 -0.81 1.50 4.85
C PHE A 79 0.43 2.01 5.58
N MET A 80 1.20 2.84 4.91
CA MET A 80 2.30 3.56 5.59
C MET A 80 2.46 4.94 4.96
N SER A 81 2.51 5.97 5.80
CA SER A 81 2.93 7.29 5.36
C SER A 81 4.37 7.53 5.81
N LEU A 82 5.10 8.36 5.07
CA LEU A 82 6.51 8.64 5.30
C LEU A 82 6.71 10.09 5.70
N ASP A 83 7.69 10.35 6.57
CA ASP A 83 8.04 11.71 7.00
C ASP A 83 8.80 12.46 5.92
N ALA A 84 9.46 11.72 5.00
CA ALA A 84 10.18 12.29 3.87
C ALA A 84 10.02 11.36 2.67
N PRO A 85 10.01 11.88 1.45
CA PRO A 85 9.82 11.05 0.26
C PRO A 85 10.94 10.03 0.09
N VAL A 86 10.58 8.87 -0.46
CA VAL A 86 11.51 7.81 -0.82
C VAL A 86 11.34 7.51 -2.31
N GLU A 87 12.44 7.33 -3.02
CA GLU A 87 12.39 7.08 -4.45
C GLU A 87 11.88 5.68 -4.76
N PHE A 88 10.83 5.63 -5.58
CA PHE A 88 10.33 4.40 -6.20
C PHE A 88 10.38 4.60 -7.70
N VAL A 89 10.37 3.52 -8.45
CA VAL A 89 10.25 3.60 -9.90
C VAL A 89 8.77 3.74 -10.27
N GLU A 90 8.49 4.60 -11.22
CA GLU A 90 7.10 4.82 -11.68
C GLU A 90 6.61 3.64 -12.50
N MET A 91 5.38 3.24 -12.25
CA MET A 91 4.72 2.14 -12.96
C MET A 91 4.74 2.38 -14.46
N GLY A 92 5.07 1.35 -15.22
CA GLY A 92 5.10 1.44 -16.67
C GLY A 92 6.37 2.04 -17.25
N THR A 93 7.36 2.35 -16.40
CA THR A 93 8.67 2.85 -16.86
C THR A 93 9.76 1.89 -16.43
N GLU A 94 10.93 1.99 -17.06
CA GLU A 94 12.08 1.14 -16.68
C GLU A 94 12.80 1.68 -15.46
N ASP A 95 12.99 2.98 -15.38
CA ASP A 95 13.87 3.56 -14.36
C ASP A 95 13.48 4.97 -13.91
N LYS A 96 12.29 5.44 -14.26
CA LYS A 96 11.87 6.78 -13.83
C LYS A 96 11.57 6.80 -12.35
N LYS A 97 12.40 7.49 -11.58
CA LYS A 97 12.24 7.58 -10.12
C LYS A 97 11.33 8.72 -9.74
N ILE A 98 10.45 8.45 -8.77
CA ILE A 98 9.50 9.43 -8.26
C ILE A 98 9.53 9.45 -6.74
N PRO A 99 9.23 10.61 -6.10
CA PRO A 99 9.31 10.75 -4.63
C PRO A 99 8.01 10.28 -3.96
N VAL A 100 7.99 9.04 -3.50
CA VAL A 100 6.80 8.43 -2.88
C VAL A 100 6.71 8.83 -1.41
N THR A 101 5.50 9.21 -0.96
CA THR A 101 5.22 9.59 0.43
C THR A 101 4.25 8.66 1.14
N MET A 102 3.56 7.79 0.42
CA MET A 102 2.63 6.82 1.02
C MET A 102 2.66 5.50 0.26
N LEU A 103 2.51 4.41 1.02
CA LEU A 103 2.42 3.07 0.46
C LEU A 103 1.08 2.44 0.85
N PHE A 104 0.41 1.83 -0.12
CA PHE A 104 -0.75 0.98 0.11
C PHE A 104 -0.33 -0.43 -0.31
N MET A 105 0.06 -1.25 0.66
CA MET A 105 0.57 -2.60 0.38
C MET A 105 -0.58 -3.59 0.37
N LEU A 106 -0.74 -4.28 -0.74
CA LEU A 106 -1.89 -5.14 -0.97
C LEU A 106 -1.50 -6.60 -0.72
N ALA A 107 -2.04 -7.19 0.35
CA ALA A 107 -1.91 -8.61 0.62
C ALA A 107 -3.25 -9.23 0.24
N LEU A 108 -3.37 -9.72 -0.99
CA LEU A 108 -4.63 -10.18 -1.56
C LEU A 108 -4.57 -11.68 -1.82
N LYS A 109 -5.45 -12.42 -1.17
CA LYS A 109 -5.49 -13.89 -1.26
C LYS A 109 -6.05 -14.37 -2.59
N GLU A 110 -6.99 -13.61 -3.17
CA GLU A 110 -7.65 -13.97 -4.41
C GLU A 110 -7.25 -13.04 -5.54
N ALA A 111 -6.94 -13.61 -6.72
CA ALA A 111 -6.48 -12.80 -7.86
C ALA A 111 -7.50 -11.73 -8.29
N HIS A 112 -8.80 -12.04 -8.23
CA HIS A 112 -9.84 -11.09 -8.63
C HIS A 112 -9.93 -9.90 -7.68
N GLN A 113 -9.56 -10.07 -6.40
CA GLN A 113 -9.55 -8.99 -5.42
C GLN A 113 -8.51 -7.93 -5.78
N GLN A 114 -7.41 -8.35 -6.40
CA GLN A 114 -6.35 -7.48 -6.83
C GLN A 114 -6.87 -6.43 -7.81
N LEU A 115 -7.59 -6.88 -8.84
CA LEU A 115 -8.15 -5.98 -9.84
C LEU A 115 -9.17 -5.02 -9.23
N ASP A 116 -10.10 -5.55 -8.42
CA ASP A 116 -11.13 -4.74 -7.77
C ASP A 116 -10.52 -3.66 -6.87
N MET A 117 -9.54 -4.05 -6.05
CA MET A 117 -8.90 -3.12 -5.13
C MET A 117 -8.08 -2.07 -5.88
N LEU A 118 -7.38 -2.46 -6.93
CA LEU A 118 -6.62 -1.50 -7.75
C LEU A 118 -7.55 -0.44 -8.35
N MET A 119 -8.72 -0.86 -8.85
CA MET A 119 -9.69 0.07 -9.39
C MET A 119 -10.23 1.05 -8.34
N LYS A 120 -10.54 0.55 -7.15
CA LYS A 120 -11.01 1.38 -6.04
C LYS A 120 -9.93 2.37 -5.59
N LEU A 121 -8.69 1.93 -5.49
CA LEU A 121 -7.57 2.80 -5.14
C LEU A 121 -7.36 3.88 -6.21
N MET A 122 -7.42 3.51 -7.48
CA MET A 122 -7.25 4.49 -8.56
C MET A 122 -8.34 5.57 -8.52
N ASP A 123 -9.58 5.20 -8.19
CA ASP A 123 -10.66 6.16 -8.00
C ASP A 123 -10.37 7.10 -6.82
N ALA A 124 -9.93 6.54 -5.70
CA ALA A 124 -9.59 7.34 -4.51
C ALA A 124 -8.45 8.32 -4.80
N PHE A 125 -7.48 7.89 -5.58
CA PHE A 125 -6.31 8.70 -5.93
C PHE A 125 -6.66 9.94 -6.76
N GLN A 126 -7.83 9.97 -7.37
CA GLN A 126 -8.31 11.14 -8.12
C GLN A 126 -8.81 12.25 -7.19
N ASN A 127 -9.05 11.94 -5.94
CA ASN A 127 -9.55 12.89 -4.95
C ASN A 127 -8.38 13.50 -4.17
N ASP A 128 -7.92 14.67 -4.62
CA ASP A 128 -6.74 15.33 -4.04
C ASP A 128 -6.91 15.65 -2.55
N GLU A 129 -8.10 16.11 -2.17
CA GLU A 129 -8.39 16.43 -0.77
C GLU A 129 -8.31 15.21 0.12
N LEU A 130 -8.86 14.09 -0.33
CA LEU A 130 -8.82 12.83 0.40
C LEU A 130 -7.39 12.33 0.55
N MET A 131 -6.59 12.43 -0.50
CA MET A 131 -5.19 11.99 -0.47
C MET A 131 -4.35 12.85 0.49
N GLU A 132 -4.62 14.14 0.57
CA GLU A 132 -3.95 14.99 1.57
C GLU A 132 -4.32 14.57 3.00
N LYS A 133 -5.55 14.17 3.23
CA LYS A 133 -5.99 13.66 4.54
C LYS A 133 -5.26 12.37 4.89
N PHE A 134 -5.12 11.44 3.94
CA PHE A 134 -4.35 10.21 4.15
C PHE A 134 -2.89 10.51 4.51
N LYS A 135 -2.30 11.49 3.85
CA LYS A 135 -0.91 11.86 4.09
C LYS A 135 -0.70 12.40 5.51
N ASN A 136 -1.69 13.10 6.04
CA ASN A 136 -1.57 13.79 7.32
C ASN A 136 -2.13 13.03 8.52
N VAL A 137 -2.86 11.94 8.29
CA VAL A 137 -3.46 11.16 9.37
C VAL A 137 -2.38 10.53 10.26
N SER A 138 -2.63 10.49 11.57
CA SER A 138 -1.65 9.97 12.52
C SER A 138 -2.22 8.97 13.52
N ASP A 139 -3.50 8.60 13.41
CA ASP A 139 -4.05 7.52 14.23
C ASP A 139 -4.95 6.61 13.41
N PHE A 140 -5.11 5.38 13.91
CA PHE A 140 -5.79 4.34 13.16
C PHE A 140 -7.30 4.62 12.99
N ASP A 141 -7.94 5.18 14.00
CA ASP A 141 -9.40 5.45 13.93
C ASP A 141 -9.70 6.48 12.83
N GLU A 142 -8.89 7.53 12.75
CA GLU A 142 -9.02 8.52 11.68
C GLU A 142 -8.72 7.90 10.32
N TYR A 143 -7.70 7.06 10.26
CA TYR A 143 -7.37 6.33 9.04
C TYR A 143 -8.55 5.49 8.56
N LEU A 144 -9.22 4.76 9.46
CA LEU A 144 -10.38 3.95 9.09
C LEU A 144 -11.54 4.80 8.54
N LYS A 145 -11.75 6.00 9.09
CA LYS A 145 -12.76 6.92 8.55
C LYS A 145 -12.44 7.30 7.11
N LEU A 146 -11.16 7.54 6.83
CA LEU A 146 -10.73 7.86 5.47
C LEU A 146 -10.90 6.67 4.53
N VAL A 147 -10.61 5.46 5.00
CA VAL A 147 -10.82 4.22 4.24
C VAL A 147 -12.28 4.09 3.84
N LYS A 148 -13.20 4.36 4.75
CA LYS A 148 -14.64 4.31 4.47
C LYS A 148 -15.06 5.41 3.50
N GLU A 149 -14.56 6.61 3.69
CA GLU A 149 -14.83 7.73 2.79
C GLU A 149 -14.35 7.42 1.38
N ALA A 150 -13.22 6.74 1.25
CA ALA A 150 -12.65 6.34 -0.04
C ALA A 150 -13.37 5.15 -0.68
N GLY A 151 -14.24 4.47 0.06
CA GLY A 151 -14.93 3.27 -0.43
C GLY A 151 -14.04 2.04 -0.49
N LEU A 152 -12.91 2.05 0.20
CA LEU A 152 -11.96 0.93 0.15
C LEU A 152 -12.38 -0.26 1.01
N ASP A 153 -13.21 -0.04 2.02
CA ASP A 153 -13.70 -1.09 2.90
C ASP A 153 -14.94 -1.80 2.37
N LEU A 154 -15.45 -1.37 1.22
CA LEU A 154 -16.61 -1.99 0.63
C LEU A 154 -16.24 -3.35 0.07
N GLU A 155 -17.06 -4.35 0.37
CA GLU A 155 -16.90 -5.63 -0.22
C GLU A 155 -17.51 -5.64 -1.61
N GLY A 156 -16.75 -6.22 -2.50
CA GLY A 156 -17.13 -6.27 -3.90
C GLY A 156 -18.38 -7.03 -4.18
#